data_ea3814101c06339275258e780dec74c0
#
_entry.id   ea3814101c06339275258e780dec74c0
#
_cell.length_a   1.000
_cell.length_b   1.000
_cell.length_c   1.000
_cell.angle_alpha   90.00
_cell.angle_beta   90.00
_cell.angle_gamma   90.00
#
_symmetry.space_group_name_H-M   'P 1'
#
loop_
_entity.id
_entity.type
_entity.pdbx_description
1 polymer ?
#
loop_
_entity_poly.entity_id
_entity_poly.type
_entity_poly.pdbx_seq_one_letter_code
_entity_poly.pdbx_strand_id
1 'polypeptide(L)'
;IILTAFDEFEYAKQCIGLGITDYLLKPIVRADIQSACKKAIHELDSQPIRAEQSSPKDMPSDMDRIKQYIMENYHDSSLNLTAIAQEFGYNPSYLSRRFKADCGQNISDYITTCRMEKAKKCLASRMLMYMTAKEVGIPDPNYFGKCFKKYTGSSYSELLKRQL
;
A
#
# COMPACT_ATOMS: atom_id res chain seq x y z
N ILE A 1 -12.86 7.89 19.06
CA ILE A 1 -13.50 9.14 19.54
C ILE A 1 -14.99 8.89 19.71
N ILE A 2 -15.57 9.23 20.86
CA ILE A 2 -17.01 9.17 21.12
C ILE A 2 -17.61 10.58 21.17
N LEU A 3 -18.78 10.75 20.58
CA LEU A 3 -19.56 11.99 20.59
C LEU A 3 -20.87 11.75 21.35
N THR A 4 -21.13 12.47 22.45
CA THR A 4 -22.31 12.26 23.28
C THR A 4 -22.95 13.57 23.73
N ALA A 5 -24.24 13.51 24.07
CA ALA A 5 -24.97 14.60 24.68
C ALA A 5 -25.05 14.45 26.21
N PHE A 6 -24.55 13.34 26.77
CA PHE A 6 -24.64 13.04 28.19
C PHE A 6 -23.33 13.38 28.88
N ASP A 7 -23.40 14.25 29.89
CA ASP A 7 -22.28 14.69 30.72
C ASP A 7 -22.23 13.84 32.02
N GLU A 8 -22.20 12.51 31.86
CA GLU A 8 -22.07 11.63 33.00
C GLU A 8 -20.65 11.07 33.08
N PHE A 9 -19.96 11.41 34.15
CA PHE A 9 -18.58 10.99 34.45
C PHE A 9 -18.37 9.48 34.40
N GLU A 10 -19.37 8.67 34.76
CA GLU A 10 -19.30 7.21 34.74
C GLU A 10 -19.15 6.65 33.32
N TYR A 11 -19.79 7.25 32.32
CA TYR A 11 -19.62 6.82 30.93
C TYR A 11 -18.24 7.18 30.38
N ALA A 12 -17.71 8.37 30.73
CA ALA A 12 -16.36 8.75 30.36
C ALA A 12 -15.32 7.78 30.97
N LYS A 13 -15.49 7.35 32.22
CA LYS A 13 -14.62 6.42 32.91
C LYS A 13 -14.65 5.01 32.29
N GLN A 14 -15.83 4.53 31.88
CA GLN A 14 -15.98 3.25 31.17
C GLN A 14 -15.30 3.29 29.78
N CYS A 15 -15.34 4.44 29.10
CA CYS A 15 -14.69 4.65 27.81
C CYS A 15 -13.18 4.54 27.88
N ILE A 16 -12.54 4.98 28.99
CA ILE A 16 -11.09 4.88 29.19
C ILE A 16 -10.64 3.39 29.20
N GLY A 17 -11.46 2.51 29.79
CA GLY A 17 -11.17 1.07 29.83
C GLY A 17 -11.31 0.36 28.47
N LEU A 18 -11.94 0.99 27.50
CA LEU A 18 -12.18 0.45 26.14
C LEU A 18 -11.17 0.94 25.09
N GLY A 19 -10.10 1.63 25.49
CA GLY A 19 -9.08 2.13 24.56
C GLY A 19 -9.56 3.25 23.64
N ILE A 20 -10.48 4.10 24.13
CA ILE A 20 -11.03 5.22 23.37
C ILE A 20 -10.10 6.42 23.49
N THR A 21 -9.67 6.96 22.35
CA THR A 21 -8.71 8.05 22.23
C THR A 21 -9.23 9.37 22.79
N ASP A 22 -10.51 9.69 22.61
CA ASP A 22 -11.10 10.95 23.08
C ASP A 22 -12.63 10.88 23.22
N TYR A 23 -13.19 11.76 24.06
CA TYR A 23 -14.61 11.83 24.39
C TYR A 23 -15.05 13.29 24.27
N LEU A 24 -15.99 13.57 23.38
CA LEU A 24 -16.49 14.93 23.08
C LEU A 24 -17.96 15.09 23.44
N LEU A 25 -18.26 16.14 24.22
CA LEU A 25 -19.63 16.51 24.59
C LEU A 25 -20.27 17.42 23.53
N LYS A 26 -21.56 17.21 23.27
CA LYS A 26 -22.36 18.15 22.48
C LYS A 26 -22.80 19.36 23.35
N PRO A 27 -22.81 20.58 22.84
CA PRO A 27 -22.57 20.99 21.44
C PRO A 27 -21.09 20.97 21.08
N ILE A 28 -20.77 20.39 19.88
CA ILE A 28 -19.40 20.17 19.45
C ILE A 28 -18.87 21.43 18.79
N VAL A 29 -17.73 21.91 19.25
CA VAL A 29 -17.01 23.03 18.64
C VAL A 29 -15.95 22.49 17.66
N ARG A 30 -15.75 23.18 16.54
CA ARG A 30 -14.79 22.75 15.50
C ARG A 30 -13.37 22.55 16.05
N ALA A 31 -12.98 23.34 17.04
CA ALA A 31 -11.67 23.22 17.69
C ALA A 31 -11.50 21.88 18.42
N ASP A 32 -12.55 21.40 19.10
CA ASP A 32 -12.54 20.14 19.85
C ASP A 32 -12.37 18.94 18.91
N ILE A 33 -13.10 18.94 17.77
CA ILE A 33 -12.94 17.91 16.75
C ILE A 33 -11.52 17.91 16.20
N GLN A 34 -10.97 19.09 15.90
CA GLN A 34 -9.60 19.18 15.36
C GLN A 34 -8.57 18.67 16.38
N SER A 35 -8.75 18.99 17.67
CA SER A 35 -7.87 18.52 18.75
C SER A 35 -7.96 17.00 18.90
N ALA A 36 -9.17 16.45 18.96
CA ALA A 36 -9.40 15.00 19.08
C ALA A 36 -8.87 14.22 17.88
N CYS A 37 -9.06 14.74 16.67
CA CYS A 37 -8.48 14.13 15.46
C CYS A 37 -6.94 14.17 15.46
N LYS A 38 -6.33 15.29 15.90
CA LYS A 38 -4.87 15.39 16.04
C LYS A 38 -4.33 14.39 17.06
N LYS A 39 -5.00 14.25 18.22
CA LYS A 39 -4.63 13.24 19.23
C LYS A 39 -4.73 11.83 18.66
N ALA A 40 -5.84 11.50 17.99
CA ALA A 40 -6.03 10.18 17.39
C ALA A 40 -4.97 9.86 16.31
N ILE A 41 -4.61 10.84 15.49
CA ILE A 41 -3.53 10.72 14.51
C ILE A 41 -2.19 10.52 15.21
N HIS A 42 -1.90 11.31 16.24
CA HIS A 42 -0.65 11.18 17.01
C HIS A 42 -0.56 9.84 17.75
N GLU A 43 -1.66 9.32 18.29
CA GLU A 43 -1.69 7.99 18.91
C GLU A 43 -1.50 6.88 17.87
N LEU A 44 -2.08 7.00 16.68
CA LEU A 44 -1.86 6.07 15.58
C LEU A 44 -0.41 6.12 15.05
N ASP A 45 0.21 7.30 15.06
CA ASP A 45 1.62 7.46 14.70
C ASP A 45 2.57 7.04 15.83
N SER A 46 2.10 7.08 17.10
CA SER A 46 2.88 6.80 18.31
C SER A 46 2.68 5.39 18.86
N GLN A 47 1.63 4.67 18.43
CA GLN A 47 1.51 3.26 18.79
C GLN A 47 2.54 2.48 17.97
N PRO A 48 3.57 1.91 18.61
CA PRO A 48 4.20 0.76 18.03
C PRO A 48 3.07 -0.28 17.91
N ILE A 49 2.77 -0.68 16.67
CA ILE A 49 1.97 -1.87 16.42
C ILE A 49 2.46 -2.89 17.44
N ARG A 50 1.55 -3.47 18.24
CA ARG A 50 1.87 -4.62 19.11
C ARG A 50 2.39 -5.73 18.19
N ALA A 51 3.63 -5.61 17.80
CA ALA A 51 4.47 -6.71 17.47
C ALA A 51 4.86 -7.31 18.84
N GLU A 52 4.39 -8.49 19.12
CA GLU A 52 4.90 -9.31 20.19
C GLU A 52 6.42 -9.21 20.19
N GLN A 53 6.95 -8.97 21.39
CA GLN A 53 8.38 -8.85 21.67
C GLN A 53 9.11 -10.08 21.15
N SER A 54 9.78 -9.92 20.05
CA SER A 54 10.97 -10.70 19.73
C SER A 54 12.01 -9.74 19.20
N SER A 55 13.09 -9.63 19.93
CA SER A 55 14.18 -8.69 19.72
C SER A 55 14.96 -8.95 18.43
N PRO A 56 15.78 -7.95 18.06
CA PRO A 56 15.92 -7.48 16.70
C PRO A 56 17.29 -7.87 16.15
N LYS A 57 17.37 -8.04 14.91
CA LYS A 57 18.45 -7.67 14.00
C LYS A 57 18.43 -8.38 12.64
N ASP A 58 17.57 -9.41 12.47
CA ASP A 58 17.54 -10.19 11.20
C ASP A 58 16.13 -10.42 10.63
N MET A 59 15.09 -9.70 11.07
CA MET A 59 13.78 -9.77 10.41
C MET A 59 13.60 -8.62 9.43
N PRO A 60 13.23 -8.91 8.18
CA PRO A 60 12.93 -7.87 7.19
C PRO A 60 11.85 -6.92 7.73
N SER A 61 12.02 -5.62 7.50
CA SER A 61 11.02 -4.62 7.90
C SER A 61 9.67 -4.96 7.27
N ASP A 62 8.55 -4.51 7.86
CA ASP A 62 7.23 -4.72 7.25
C ASP A 62 7.17 -4.21 5.81
N MET A 63 7.91 -3.15 5.50
CA MET A 63 8.00 -2.65 4.13
C MET A 63 8.77 -3.60 3.22
N ASP A 64 9.80 -4.27 3.71
CA ASP A 64 10.53 -5.29 2.93
C ASP A 64 9.67 -6.53 2.69
N ARG A 65 8.88 -6.93 3.67
CA ARG A 65 7.89 -8.02 3.49
C ARG A 65 6.84 -7.68 2.43
N ILE A 66 6.35 -6.43 2.42
CA ILE A 66 5.41 -5.96 1.40
C ILE A 66 6.07 -5.92 0.01
N LYS A 67 7.32 -5.44 -0.08
CA LYS A 67 8.09 -5.47 -1.35
C LYS A 67 8.26 -6.89 -1.87
N GLN A 68 8.62 -7.81 -0.99
CA GLN A 68 8.75 -9.23 -1.33
C GLN A 68 7.42 -9.81 -1.80
N TYR A 69 6.34 -9.56 -1.07
CA TYR A 69 4.99 -10.00 -1.46
C TYR A 69 4.61 -9.50 -2.86
N ILE A 70 4.90 -8.24 -3.18
CA ILE A 70 4.69 -7.69 -4.52
C ILE A 70 5.54 -8.42 -5.56
N MET A 71 6.82 -8.70 -5.26
CA MET A 71 7.72 -9.40 -6.17
C MET A 71 7.30 -10.85 -6.43
N GLU A 72 6.61 -11.48 -5.49
CA GLU A 72 6.08 -12.84 -5.63
C GLU A 72 4.74 -12.87 -6.36
N ASN A 73 3.92 -11.81 -6.22
CA ASN A 73 2.54 -11.78 -6.69
C ASN A 73 2.24 -10.77 -7.81
N TYR A 74 3.25 -10.11 -8.40
CA TYR A 74 3.02 -9.08 -9.45
C TYR A 74 2.27 -9.62 -10.67
N HIS A 75 2.33 -10.93 -10.93
CA HIS A 75 1.65 -11.60 -12.04
C HIS A 75 0.12 -11.67 -11.87
N ASP A 76 -0.39 -11.50 -10.64
CA ASP A 76 -1.82 -11.38 -10.39
C ASP A 76 -2.33 -10.02 -10.87
N SER A 77 -3.26 -10.03 -11.84
CA SER A 77 -3.87 -8.81 -12.38
C SER A 77 -4.72 -8.05 -11.35
N SER A 78 -5.19 -8.73 -10.30
CA SER A 78 -5.98 -8.13 -9.22
C SER A 78 -5.13 -7.43 -8.15
N LEU A 79 -3.80 -7.65 -8.17
CA LEU A 79 -2.90 -7.05 -7.18
C LEU A 79 -2.91 -5.52 -7.28
N ASN A 80 -3.31 -4.87 -6.19
CA ASN A 80 -3.39 -3.42 -6.07
C ASN A 80 -3.16 -2.99 -4.61
N LEU A 81 -3.08 -1.67 -4.37
CA LEU A 81 -2.89 -1.09 -3.04
C LEU A 81 -3.89 -1.63 -2.02
N THR A 82 -5.17 -1.73 -2.38
CA THR A 82 -6.23 -2.15 -1.45
C THR A 82 -6.06 -3.62 -1.07
N ALA A 83 -5.78 -4.49 -2.02
CA ALA A 83 -5.53 -5.92 -1.77
C ALA A 83 -4.32 -6.11 -0.85
N ILE A 84 -3.22 -5.39 -1.10
CA ILE A 84 -2.02 -5.45 -0.26
C ILE A 84 -2.30 -4.91 1.14
N ALA A 85 -3.01 -3.79 1.25
CA ALA A 85 -3.36 -3.22 2.55
C ALA A 85 -4.23 -4.19 3.36
N GLN A 86 -5.15 -4.89 2.72
CA GLN A 86 -6.02 -5.88 3.33
C GLN A 86 -5.23 -7.12 3.79
N GLU A 87 -4.31 -7.62 2.98
CA GLU A 87 -3.44 -8.76 3.30
C GLU A 87 -2.57 -8.49 4.53
N PHE A 88 -2.01 -7.29 4.63
CA PHE A 88 -1.13 -6.92 5.75
C PHE A 88 -1.86 -6.21 6.92
N GLY A 89 -3.19 -6.10 6.88
CA GLY A 89 -3.98 -5.48 7.95
C GLY A 89 -3.81 -3.97 8.07
N TYR A 90 -3.42 -3.27 7.00
CA TYR A 90 -3.22 -1.83 6.98
C TYR A 90 -4.41 -1.07 6.40
N ASN A 91 -4.58 0.18 6.84
CA ASN A 91 -5.42 1.12 6.11
C ASN A 91 -4.72 1.52 4.78
N PRO A 92 -5.42 1.49 3.61
CA PRO A 92 -4.82 1.80 2.32
C PRO A 92 -4.14 3.18 2.26
N SER A 93 -4.74 4.20 2.86
CA SER A 93 -4.18 5.55 2.87
C SER A 93 -2.91 5.66 3.72
N TYR A 94 -2.86 4.94 4.85
CA TYR A 94 -1.66 4.84 5.67
C TYR A 94 -0.54 4.10 4.92
N LEU A 95 -0.85 2.91 4.37
CA LEU A 95 0.11 2.11 3.63
C LEU A 95 0.70 2.87 2.44
N SER A 96 -0.13 3.59 1.67
CA SER A 96 0.31 4.38 0.52
C SER A 96 1.34 5.45 0.92
N ARG A 97 1.07 6.20 2.00
CA ARG A 97 2.00 7.22 2.51
C ARG A 97 3.30 6.60 3.04
N ARG A 98 3.17 5.55 3.85
CA ARG A 98 4.32 4.88 4.46
C ARG A 98 5.23 4.25 3.40
N PHE A 99 4.67 3.53 2.45
CA PHE A 99 5.40 2.91 1.36
C PHE A 99 6.12 3.95 0.48
N LYS A 100 5.44 5.07 0.17
CA LYS A 100 6.06 6.17 -0.59
C LYS A 100 7.22 6.82 0.17
N ALA A 101 7.10 6.97 1.49
CA ALA A 101 8.18 7.51 2.32
C ALA A 101 9.41 6.58 2.35
N ASP A 102 9.18 5.25 2.40
CA ASP A 102 10.23 4.25 2.45
C ASP A 102 10.88 3.97 1.08
N CYS A 103 10.06 3.87 0.02
CA CYS A 103 10.50 3.44 -1.30
C CYS A 103 10.69 4.56 -2.31
N GLY A 104 10.32 5.81 -1.97
CA GLY A 104 10.38 6.97 -2.86
C GLY A 104 9.30 6.98 -3.95
N GLN A 105 8.54 5.90 -4.12
CA GLN A 105 7.49 5.75 -5.14
C GLN A 105 6.23 5.11 -4.54
N ASN A 106 5.08 5.30 -5.20
CA ASN A 106 3.84 4.68 -4.74
C ASN A 106 3.79 3.18 -5.08
N ILE A 107 2.92 2.43 -4.38
CA ILE A 107 2.78 0.98 -4.56
C ILE A 107 2.39 0.59 -5.99
N SER A 108 1.50 1.35 -6.64
CA SER A 108 1.06 1.05 -8.01
C SER A 108 2.20 1.20 -9.02
N ASP A 109 3.06 2.21 -8.84
CA ASP A 109 4.25 2.39 -9.66
C ASP A 109 5.27 1.27 -9.39
N TYR A 110 5.43 0.86 -8.13
CA TYR A 110 6.31 -0.24 -7.75
C TYR A 110 5.87 -1.57 -8.38
N ILE A 111 4.57 -1.91 -8.32
CA ILE A 111 4.00 -3.08 -9.00
C ILE A 111 4.29 -3.01 -10.51
N THR A 112 4.04 -1.83 -11.11
CA THR A 112 4.30 -1.63 -12.54
C THR A 112 5.77 -1.81 -12.88
N THR A 113 6.68 -1.31 -12.06
CA THR A 113 8.13 -1.51 -12.21
C THR A 113 8.49 -2.99 -12.19
N CYS A 114 8.00 -3.77 -11.22
CA CYS A 114 8.22 -5.22 -11.14
C CYS A 114 7.73 -5.94 -12.40
N ARG A 115 6.54 -5.59 -12.89
CA ARG A 115 5.97 -6.13 -14.13
C ARG A 115 6.81 -5.81 -15.35
N MET A 116 7.30 -4.56 -15.46
CA MET A 116 8.12 -4.14 -16.62
C MET A 116 9.52 -4.76 -16.60
N GLU A 117 10.11 -4.95 -15.43
CA GLU A 117 11.40 -5.67 -15.32
C GLU A 117 11.26 -7.14 -15.71
N LYS A 118 10.17 -7.80 -15.34
CA LYS A 118 9.86 -9.14 -15.84
C LYS A 118 9.61 -9.15 -17.34
N ALA A 119 8.88 -8.15 -17.86
CA ALA A 119 8.61 -8.04 -19.30
C ALA A 119 9.91 -7.91 -20.13
N LYS A 120 10.92 -7.21 -19.63
CA LYS A 120 12.26 -7.16 -20.27
C LYS A 120 12.91 -8.56 -20.34
N LYS A 121 12.77 -9.37 -19.28
CA LYS A 121 13.29 -10.75 -19.27
C LYS A 121 12.54 -11.62 -20.28
N CYS A 122 11.21 -11.48 -20.37
CA CYS A 122 10.40 -12.17 -21.39
C CYS A 122 10.79 -11.75 -22.82
N LEU A 123 11.05 -10.45 -23.02
CA LEU A 123 11.55 -9.94 -24.30
C LEU A 123 12.90 -10.56 -24.66
N ALA A 124 13.85 -10.64 -23.72
CA ALA A 124 15.15 -11.28 -23.93
C ALA A 124 15.02 -12.77 -24.32
N SER A 125 13.97 -13.44 -23.82
CA SER A 125 13.60 -14.81 -24.22
C SER A 125 12.76 -14.88 -25.50
N ARG A 126 12.63 -13.77 -26.25
CA ARG A 126 11.84 -13.65 -27.49
C ARG A 126 10.36 -14.02 -27.35
N MET A 127 9.79 -13.87 -26.17
CA MET A 127 8.38 -14.12 -25.93
C MET A 127 7.52 -13.10 -26.68
N LEU A 128 6.40 -13.54 -27.25
CA LEU A 128 5.47 -12.65 -27.95
C LEU A 128 4.78 -11.69 -26.99
N MET A 129 4.48 -10.46 -27.46
CA MET A 129 3.92 -9.39 -26.65
C MET A 129 2.66 -9.80 -25.87
N TYR A 130 1.71 -10.49 -26.52
CA TYR A 130 0.47 -10.90 -25.84
C TYR A 130 0.69 -11.95 -24.74
N MET A 131 1.68 -12.84 -24.94
CA MET A 131 2.07 -13.82 -23.92
C MET A 131 2.74 -13.13 -22.74
N THR A 132 3.66 -12.21 -23.03
CA THR A 132 4.32 -11.41 -22.00
C THR A 132 3.33 -10.58 -21.19
N ALA A 133 2.36 -9.94 -21.85
CA ALA A 133 1.32 -9.16 -21.20
C ALA A 133 0.53 -10.00 -20.16
N LYS A 134 0.16 -11.21 -20.53
CA LYS A 134 -0.52 -12.17 -19.65
C LYS A 134 0.40 -12.62 -18.50
N GLU A 135 1.64 -12.96 -18.80
CA GLU A 135 2.64 -13.44 -17.85
C GLU A 135 2.94 -12.40 -16.75
N VAL A 136 2.94 -11.11 -17.09
CA VAL A 136 3.23 -10.04 -16.14
C VAL A 136 2.00 -9.48 -15.43
N GLY A 137 0.82 -10.08 -15.59
CA GLY A 137 -0.41 -9.65 -14.92
C GLY A 137 -1.04 -8.40 -15.51
N ILE A 138 -0.81 -8.11 -16.80
CA ILE A 138 -1.47 -7.04 -17.58
C ILE A 138 -2.14 -7.70 -18.78
N PRO A 139 -3.32 -8.31 -18.63
CA PRO A 139 -3.91 -9.15 -19.67
C PRO A 139 -4.35 -8.40 -20.92
N ASP A 140 -4.52 -7.07 -20.86
CA ASP A 140 -4.77 -6.23 -22.05
C ASP A 140 -3.44 -5.88 -22.75
N PRO A 141 -3.17 -6.43 -23.95
CA PRO A 141 -1.93 -6.16 -24.69
C PRO A 141 -1.76 -4.71 -25.09
N ASN A 142 -2.86 -3.97 -25.34
CA ASN A 142 -2.80 -2.56 -25.72
C ASN A 142 -2.35 -1.71 -24.54
N TYR A 143 -2.91 -1.96 -23.36
CA TYR A 143 -2.51 -1.28 -22.14
C TYR A 143 -1.06 -1.66 -21.75
N PHE A 144 -0.70 -2.93 -21.84
CA PHE A 144 0.67 -3.38 -21.64
C PHE A 144 1.65 -2.66 -22.56
N GLY A 145 1.35 -2.57 -23.87
CA GLY A 145 2.20 -1.89 -24.84
C GLY A 145 2.45 -0.42 -24.50
N LYS A 146 1.41 0.30 -24.00
CA LYS A 146 1.55 1.69 -23.53
C LYS A 146 2.45 1.77 -22.31
N CYS A 147 2.25 0.90 -21.31
CA CYS A 147 3.07 0.85 -20.10
C CYS A 147 4.52 0.52 -20.42
N PHE A 148 4.76 -0.45 -21.27
CA PHE A 148 6.09 -0.89 -21.67
C PHE A 148 6.84 0.21 -22.44
N LYS A 149 6.19 0.87 -23.39
CA LYS A 149 6.77 2.00 -24.12
C LYS A 149 7.09 3.18 -23.20
N LYS A 150 6.19 3.49 -22.25
CA LYS A 150 6.44 4.53 -21.24
C LYS A 150 7.66 4.22 -20.38
N TYR A 151 7.84 2.95 -20.02
CA TYR A 151 8.92 2.50 -19.14
C TYR A 151 10.27 2.38 -19.84
N THR A 152 10.30 1.88 -21.08
CA THR A 152 11.53 1.57 -21.82
C THR A 152 11.91 2.61 -22.88
N GLY A 153 10.99 3.52 -23.24
CA GLY A 153 11.15 4.47 -24.32
C GLY A 153 10.84 3.91 -25.72
N SER A 154 10.72 2.58 -25.88
CA SER A 154 10.51 1.92 -27.17
C SER A 154 9.35 0.92 -27.11
N SER A 155 8.72 0.64 -28.24
CA SER A 155 7.65 -0.36 -28.25
C SER A 155 8.22 -1.79 -28.13
N TYR A 156 7.43 -2.67 -27.52
CA TYR A 156 7.81 -4.08 -27.35
C TYR A 156 8.13 -4.75 -28.70
N SER A 157 7.30 -4.50 -29.71
CA SER A 157 7.48 -5.07 -31.05
C SER A 157 8.73 -4.56 -31.77
N GLU A 158 9.10 -3.29 -31.58
CA GLU A 158 10.32 -2.73 -32.15
C GLU A 158 11.57 -3.39 -31.52
N LEU A 159 11.57 -3.54 -30.18
CA LEU A 159 12.68 -4.17 -29.50
C LEU A 159 12.80 -5.66 -29.84
N LEU A 160 11.65 -6.35 -29.98
CA LEU A 160 11.63 -7.76 -30.37
C LEU A 160 12.21 -7.97 -31.79
N LYS A 161 11.91 -7.07 -32.73
CA LYS A 161 12.47 -7.11 -34.09
C LYS A 161 13.97 -6.82 -34.14
N ARG A 162 14.50 -5.99 -33.24
CA ARG A 162 15.92 -5.68 -33.18
C ARG A 162 16.79 -6.84 -32.65
N GLN A 163 16.15 -7.85 -32.05
CA GLN A 163 16.81 -9.06 -31.56
C GLN A 163 16.79 -10.21 -32.57
N LEU A 164 16.10 -10.02 -33.70
CA LEU A 164 16.08 -10.92 -34.87
C LEU A 164 17.23 -10.58 -35.82
#